data_e2455d3c68ecc8c578b9446b03b2aab5
#
_entry.id   e2455d3c68ecc8c578b9446b03b2aab5
#
_cell.length_a   1.000
_cell.length_b   1.000
_cell.length_c   1.000
_cell.angle_alpha   90.00
_cell.angle_beta   90.00
_cell.angle_gamma   90.00
#
_symmetry.space_group_name_H-M   'P 1'
#
loop_
_entity.id
_entity.type
_entity.pdbx_description
1 polymer ?
#
loop_
_entity_poly.entity_id
_entity_poly.type
_entity_poly.pdbx_seq_one_letter_code
_entity_poly.pdbx_strand_id
1 'polypeptide(L)'
;VLTDFYGLTLLAISKLGLQLKAARVQLLITQETLFYAKSWIKDHSGNYLAAGLYTNGELSITTEETFAIKEMISSLTQLLKLVTITEPILADQPDFISRLHKIFDESVTSTLAQSFATKTQYLSIDKQFDFLFQKEDIPFANTAALTVELCQQLPKEDLPSYLEIIIATENSLPYLYDQVLEVAVSQSENGWFIVLQLLKKSRTPFHSEFLINLILLVVVHLSKAAKSVSDDPSIDVFSFCAEKLSQQIAATDLKSIIERQLDDKRLRKITDGLFTKFINGG
;
A
#
# COMPACT_ATOMS: atom_id res chain seq x y z
N VAL A 1 6.27 19.70 -2.02
CA VAL A 1 6.44 19.10 -0.68
C VAL A 1 7.87 18.63 -0.51
N LEU A 2 8.38 18.68 0.72
CA LEU A 2 9.73 18.24 1.11
C LEU A 2 9.62 16.88 1.81
N THR A 3 10.56 15.97 1.57
CA THR A 3 10.57 14.66 2.24
C THR A 3 11.98 14.22 2.61
N ASP A 4 12.09 13.37 3.63
CA ASP A 4 13.32 12.71 4.07
C ASP A 4 13.56 11.39 3.32
N PHE A 5 14.60 10.66 3.73
CA PHE A 5 14.94 9.36 3.12
C PHE A 5 13.85 8.31 3.31
N TYR A 6 13.16 8.29 4.45
CA TYR A 6 12.12 7.29 4.73
C TYR A 6 10.88 7.54 3.87
N GLY A 7 10.42 8.82 3.78
CA GLY A 7 9.31 9.18 2.90
C GLY A 7 9.64 8.98 1.42
N LEU A 8 10.87 9.30 1.00
CA LEU A 8 11.35 9.03 -0.35
C LEU A 8 11.33 7.54 -0.68
N THR A 9 11.80 6.71 0.26
CA THR A 9 11.81 5.25 0.12
C THR A 9 10.40 4.68 0.02
N LEU A 10 9.48 5.12 0.87
CA LEU A 10 8.08 4.68 0.81
C LEU A 10 7.43 5.05 -0.52
N LEU A 11 7.63 6.28 -1.00
CA LEU A 11 7.14 6.72 -2.30
C LEU A 11 7.74 5.91 -3.47
N ALA A 12 9.00 5.48 -3.36
CA ALA A 12 9.65 4.65 -4.36
C ALA A 12 9.08 3.22 -4.36
N ILE A 13 9.01 2.56 -3.19
CA ILE A 13 8.53 1.18 -3.06
C ILE A 13 7.07 1.08 -3.51
N SER A 14 6.22 2.02 -3.07
CA SER A 14 4.80 2.05 -3.41
C SER A 14 4.53 2.48 -4.86
N LYS A 15 5.55 2.89 -5.61
CA LYS A 15 5.46 3.49 -6.94
C LYS A 15 4.63 4.78 -7.01
N LEU A 16 4.14 5.25 -5.87
CA LEU A 16 3.42 6.54 -5.78
C LEU A 16 4.30 7.71 -6.23
N GLY A 17 5.60 7.65 -5.93
CA GLY A 17 6.54 8.68 -6.34
C GLY A 17 6.65 8.87 -7.86
N LEU A 18 6.35 7.85 -8.65
CA LEU A 18 6.36 7.95 -10.11
C LEU A 18 5.13 8.72 -10.64
N GLN A 19 4.10 8.89 -9.82
CA GLN A 19 2.87 9.61 -10.18
C GLN A 19 2.91 11.11 -9.87
N LEU A 20 3.99 11.61 -9.25
CA LEU A 20 4.14 13.02 -8.84
C LEU A 20 3.90 14.00 -9.99
N LYS A 21 4.39 13.68 -11.20
CA LYS A 21 4.21 14.53 -12.37
C LYS A 21 2.74 14.59 -12.81
N ALA A 22 2.03 13.46 -12.80
CA ALA A 22 0.61 13.37 -13.14
C ALA A 22 -0.24 14.14 -12.12
N ALA A 23 0.09 14.04 -10.84
CA ALA A 23 -0.55 14.77 -9.74
C ALA A 23 -0.09 16.25 -9.63
N ARG A 24 0.82 16.71 -10.49
CA ARG A 24 1.38 18.07 -10.46
C ARG A 24 2.03 18.43 -9.12
N VAL A 25 2.63 17.47 -8.47
CA VAL A 25 3.33 17.63 -7.19
C VAL A 25 4.83 17.72 -7.43
N GLN A 26 5.45 18.78 -6.91
CA GLN A 26 6.91 18.89 -6.88
C GLN A 26 7.43 18.30 -5.56
N LEU A 27 8.26 17.26 -5.67
CA LEU A 27 8.92 16.66 -4.53
C LEU A 27 10.32 17.26 -4.38
N LEU A 28 10.60 17.75 -3.19
CA LEU A 28 11.88 18.34 -2.80
C LEU A 28 12.59 17.41 -1.81
N ILE A 29 13.90 17.35 -1.90
CA ILE A 29 14.77 16.65 -0.95
C ILE A 29 15.99 17.49 -0.60
N THR A 30 16.56 17.27 0.57
CA THR A 30 17.82 17.89 0.98
C THR A 30 19.03 17.16 0.38
N GLN A 31 20.22 17.76 0.46
CA GLN A 31 21.47 17.11 0.05
C GLN A 31 21.76 15.86 0.88
N GLU A 32 21.45 15.89 2.17
CA GLU A 32 21.62 14.77 3.10
C GLU A 32 20.70 13.61 2.71
N THR A 33 19.43 13.89 2.40
CA THR A 33 18.49 12.89 1.90
C THR A 33 19.00 12.24 0.60
N LEU A 34 19.53 13.05 -0.34
CA LEU A 34 20.15 12.56 -1.57
C LEU A 34 21.36 11.68 -1.27
N PHE A 35 22.22 12.08 -0.32
CA PHE A 35 23.38 11.31 0.08
C PHE A 35 22.98 9.95 0.64
N TYR A 36 22.03 9.91 1.58
CA TYR A 36 21.51 8.66 2.14
C TYR A 36 20.95 7.73 1.05
N ALA A 37 20.12 8.27 0.15
CA ALA A 37 19.55 7.50 -0.95
C ALA A 37 20.62 6.90 -1.88
N LYS A 38 21.61 7.70 -2.26
CA LYS A 38 22.72 7.24 -3.12
C LYS A 38 23.62 6.22 -2.42
N SER A 39 23.93 6.44 -1.14
CA SER A 39 24.70 5.48 -0.33
C SER A 39 23.96 4.16 -0.22
N TRP A 40 22.67 4.18 0.11
CA TRP A 40 21.85 2.99 0.18
C TRP A 40 21.83 2.22 -1.15
N ILE A 41 21.60 2.92 -2.28
CA ILE A 41 21.66 2.31 -3.62
C ILE A 41 23.03 1.66 -3.86
N LYS A 42 24.12 2.37 -3.58
CA LYS A 42 25.49 1.88 -3.77
C LYS A 42 25.76 0.62 -2.96
N ASP A 43 25.37 0.64 -1.68
CA ASP A 43 25.64 -0.44 -0.75
C ASP A 43 24.89 -1.73 -1.11
N HIS A 44 23.71 -1.60 -1.74
CA HIS A 44 22.86 -2.72 -2.14
C HIS A 44 22.99 -3.12 -3.62
N SER A 45 23.60 -2.28 -4.46
CA SER A 45 23.77 -2.56 -5.91
C SER A 45 24.85 -3.61 -6.24
N GLY A 46 25.79 -3.85 -5.34
CA GLY A 46 26.93 -4.74 -5.58
C GLY A 46 27.00 -5.98 -4.70
N ASN A 47 26.32 -5.96 -3.58
CA ASN A 47 26.34 -7.04 -2.60
C ASN A 47 25.03 -7.79 -2.64
N TYR A 48 24.99 -8.86 -3.43
CA TYR A 48 23.99 -9.88 -3.24
C TYR A 48 24.36 -10.58 -1.91
N LEU A 49 23.75 -10.16 -0.82
CA LEU A 49 23.70 -10.98 0.37
C LEU A 49 22.87 -12.21 -0.01
N ALA A 50 23.58 -13.21 -0.51
CA ALA A 50 23.06 -14.55 -0.55
C ALA A 50 22.89 -14.95 0.92
N ALA A 51 21.68 -14.80 1.46
CA ALA A 51 21.33 -15.42 2.72
C ALA A 51 21.27 -16.91 2.48
N GLY A 52 22.42 -17.58 2.66
CA GLY A 52 22.52 -19.01 2.60
C GLY A 52 21.97 -19.59 3.89
N LEU A 53 20.83 -20.26 3.85
CA LEU A 53 20.38 -21.14 4.92
C LEU A 53 21.12 -22.49 4.75
N TYR A 54 22.01 -22.79 5.67
CA TYR A 54 22.69 -24.09 5.72
C TYR A 54 21.78 -25.07 6.48
N THR A 55 21.08 -25.93 5.76
CA THR A 55 20.22 -26.94 6.37
C THR A 55 20.64 -28.32 5.84
N ASN A 56 20.97 -29.23 6.73
CA ASN A 56 21.33 -30.63 6.39
C ASN A 56 22.52 -30.79 5.43
N GLY A 57 23.51 -29.88 5.46
CA GLY A 57 24.68 -29.96 4.60
C GLY A 57 24.54 -29.35 3.23
N GLU A 58 23.38 -28.75 2.91
CA GLU A 58 23.15 -28.04 1.66
C GLU A 58 22.96 -26.52 1.89
N LEU A 59 23.60 -25.71 1.04
CA LEU A 59 23.46 -24.28 1.01
C LEU A 59 22.30 -23.92 0.05
N SER A 60 21.15 -23.55 0.59
CA SER A 60 20.07 -22.99 -0.24
C SER A 60 20.20 -21.47 -0.30
N ILE A 61 20.37 -20.94 -1.51
CA ILE A 61 20.43 -19.49 -1.78
C ILE A 61 19.03 -19.06 -2.21
N THR A 62 18.35 -18.29 -1.36
CA THR A 62 17.05 -17.70 -1.75
C THR A 62 17.29 -16.45 -2.60
N THR A 63 16.82 -16.50 -3.85
CA THR A 63 16.92 -15.38 -4.82
C THR A 63 15.78 -14.36 -4.69
N GLU A 64 14.75 -14.61 -3.87
CA GLU A 64 13.58 -13.73 -3.73
C GLU A 64 13.90 -12.37 -3.10
N GLU A 65 14.74 -12.33 -2.07
CA GLU A 65 15.21 -11.06 -1.48
C GLU A 65 15.97 -10.21 -2.52
N THR A 66 16.67 -10.86 -3.42
CA THR A 66 17.45 -10.19 -4.47
C THR A 66 16.56 -9.47 -5.47
N PHE A 67 15.37 -10.00 -5.77
CA PHE A 67 14.44 -9.38 -6.72
C PHE A 67 13.80 -8.12 -6.10
N ALA A 68 13.31 -8.18 -4.88
CA ALA A 68 12.70 -7.05 -4.18
C ALA A 68 13.69 -5.88 -4.00
N ILE A 69 14.94 -6.16 -3.67
CA ILE A 69 15.99 -5.15 -3.55
C ILE A 69 16.29 -4.50 -4.91
N LYS A 70 16.38 -5.27 -5.99
CA LYS A 70 16.57 -4.74 -7.34
C LYS A 70 15.44 -3.83 -7.79
N GLU A 71 14.21 -4.24 -7.52
CA GLU A 71 13.03 -3.45 -7.85
C GLU A 71 13.02 -2.13 -7.05
N MET A 72 13.33 -2.19 -5.77
CA MET A 72 13.45 -1.01 -4.91
C MET A 72 14.57 -0.06 -5.38
N ILE A 73 15.76 -0.57 -5.73
CA ILE A 73 16.87 0.22 -6.29
C ILE A 73 16.42 0.90 -7.60
N SER A 74 15.73 0.17 -8.48
CA SER A 74 15.21 0.69 -9.73
C SER A 74 14.22 1.82 -9.49
N SER A 75 13.24 1.60 -8.63
CA SER A 75 12.19 2.58 -8.31
C SER A 75 12.78 3.83 -7.64
N LEU A 76 13.69 3.66 -6.69
CA LEU A 76 14.36 4.77 -6.02
C LEU A 76 15.24 5.55 -7.00
N THR A 77 15.98 4.87 -7.89
CA THR A 77 16.79 5.51 -8.92
C THR A 77 15.93 6.32 -9.91
N GLN A 78 14.76 5.82 -10.28
CA GLN A 78 13.82 6.54 -11.12
C GLN A 78 13.24 7.75 -10.39
N LEU A 79 12.84 7.60 -9.14
CA LEU A 79 12.30 8.69 -8.33
C LEU A 79 13.32 9.80 -8.14
N LEU A 80 14.60 9.48 -7.92
CA LEU A 80 15.67 10.48 -7.79
C LEU A 80 15.87 11.35 -9.04
N LYS A 81 15.39 10.93 -10.22
CA LYS A 81 15.39 11.77 -11.44
C LYS A 81 14.24 12.76 -11.49
N LEU A 82 13.21 12.56 -10.65
CA LEU A 82 11.99 13.38 -10.62
C LEU A 82 11.99 14.41 -9.50
N VAL A 83 12.86 14.24 -8.49
CA VAL A 83 12.94 15.14 -7.35
C VAL A 83 13.81 16.36 -7.62
N THR A 84 13.53 17.45 -6.92
CA THR A 84 14.38 18.65 -6.93
C THR A 84 15.17 18.72 -5.62
N ILE A 85 16.47 18.97 -5.72
CA ILE A 85 17.33 19.12 -4.56
C ILE A 85 17.24 20.56 -4.07
N THR A 86 17.00 20.77 -2.79
CA THR A 86 16.97 22.10 -2.19
C THR A 86 18.40 22.63 -1.96
N GLU A 87 18.55 23.94 -2.04
CA GLU A 87 19.79 24.58 -1.62
C GLU A 87 19.94 24.50 -0.09
N PRO A 88 21.16 24.26 0.43
CA PRO A 88 21.41 24.25 1.87
C PRO A 88 21.05 25.59 2.51
N ILE A 89 20.42 25.55 3.68
CA ILE A 89 20.14 26.76 4.43
C ILE A 89 21.29 27.05 5.35
N LEU A 90 21.80 28.29 5.26
CA LEU A 90 22.85 28.83 6.13
C LEU A 90 22.29 29.54 7.36
N ALA A 91 20.99 29.44 7.63
CA ALA A 91 20.36 30.09 8.79
C ALA A 91 20.63 29.29 10.06
N ASP A 92 20.66 30.00 11.20
CA ASP A 92 20.75 29.41 12.52
C ASP A 92 19.59 28.42 12.72
N GLN A 93 19.94 27.19 13.03
CA GLN A 93 18.93 26.17 13.29
C GLN A 93 18.35 26.37 14.71
N PRO A 94 17.01 26.17 14.85
CA PRO A 94 16.41 26.20 16.18
C PRO A 94 17.02 25.13 17.11
N ASP A 95 17.14 25.45 18.39
CA ASP A 95 17.73 24.55 19.40
C ASP A 95 17.08 23.17 19.44
N PHE A 96 15.78 23.09 19.17
CA PHE A 96 15.09 21.80 19.17
C PHE A 96 15.61 20.90 18.05
N ILE A 97 15.88 21.41 16.84
CA ILE A 97 16.44 20.64 15.72
C ILE A 97 17.85 20.14 16.08
N SER A 98 18.68 20.98 16.70
CA SER A 98 20.01 20.58 17.16
C SER A 98 19.98 19.42 18.16
N ARG A 99 18.93 19.32 18.98
CA ARG A 99 18.73 18.19 19.91
C ARG A 99 18.31 16.91 19.19
N LEU A 100 17.59 17.03 18.08
CA LEU A 100 17.09 15.88 17.32
C LEU A 100 18.20 15.09 16.59
N HIS A 101 19.34 15.71 16.29
CA HIS A 101 20.51 15.03 15.71
C HIS A 101 21.04 13.85 16.56
N LYS A 102 20.65 13.77 17.84
CA LYS A 102 20.98 12.64 18.72
C LYS A 102 20.04 11.46 18.60
N ILE A 103 18.87 11.66 17.98
CA ILE A 103 17.76 10.70 17.94
C ILE A 103 17.48 10.27 16.51
N PHE A 104 17.52 11.22 15.58
CA PHE A 104 17.22 11.03 14.17
C PHE A 104 18.48 11.21 13.32
N ASP A 105 18.48 10.56 12.15
CA ASP A 105 19.54 10.73 11.17
C ASP A 105 19.53 12.15 10.53
N GLU A 106 20.60 12.44 9.80
CA GLU A 106 20.75 13.75 9.16
C GLU A 106 19.73 14.01 8.06
N SER A 107 19.20 12.99 7.42
CA SER A 107 18.15 13.14 6.38
C SER A 107 16.88 13.70 6.99
N VAL A 108 16.46 13.23 8.17
CA VAL A 108 15.28 13.73 8.89
C VAL A 108 15.53 15.13 9.43
N THR A 109 16.64 15.34 10.12
CA THR A 109 16.94 16.62 10.78
C THR A 109 17.18 17.75 9.80
N SER A 110 17.86 17.50 8.67
CA SER A 110 18.05 18.49 7.60
C SER A 110 16.71 18.82 6.90
N THR A 111 15.85 17.83 6.72
CA THR A 111 14.52 18.04 6.13
C THR A 111 13.65 18.89 7.05
N LEU A 112 13.66 18.65 8.37
CA LEU A 112 12.96 19.48 9.36
C LEU A 112 13.49 20.92 9.37
N ALA A 113 14.82 21.09 9.36
CA ALA A 113 15.46 22.41 9.33
C ALA A 113 15.05 23.18 8.06
N GLN A 114 15.08 22.51 6.91
CA GLN A 114 14.68 23.08 5.63
C GLN A 114 13.21 23.48 5.63
N SER A 115 12.31 22.60 6.12
CA SER A 115 10.89 22.86 6.23
C SER A 115 10.60 24.06 7.16
N PHE A 116 11.24 24.10 8.31
CA PHE A 116 11.11 25.20 9.26
C PHE A 116 11.53 26.55 8.65
N ALA A 117 12.70 26.61 8.00
CA ALA A 117 13.26 27.83 7.46
C ALA A 117 12.53 28.35 6.22
N THR A 118 12.12 27.44 5.31
CA THR A 118 11.46 27.83 4.04
C THR A 118 9.94 27.83 4.12
N LYS A 119 9.37 27.34 5.21
CA LYS A 119 7.92 27.08 5.34
C LYS A 119 7.37 26.17 4.25
N THR A 120 8.24 25.31 3.69
CA THR A 120 7.84 24.28 2.74
C THR A 120 7.25 23.10 3.50
N GLN A 121 6.09 22.60 3.07
CA GLN A 121 5.41 21.48 3.73
C GLN A 121 6.28 20.22 3.76
N TYR A 122 6.45 19.64 4.95
CA TYR A 122 7.14 18.37 5.15
C TYR A 122 6.16 17.19 5.01
N LEU A 123 6.49 16.29 4.13
CA LEU A 123 5.79 15.02 3.96
C LEU A 123 6.42 13.96 4.87
N SER A 124 5.85 13.78 6.04
CA SER A 124 6.21 12.71 6.95
C SER A 124 5.35 11.47 6.69
N ILE A 125 5.96 10.28 6.78
CA ILE A 125 5.24 9.01 6.74
C ILE A 125 4.71 8.58 8.11
N ASP A 126 5.29 9.12 9.18
CA ASP A 126 4.89 8.84 10.54
C ASP A 126 3.93 9.93 11.05
N LYS A 127 2.67 9.55 11.26
CA LYS A 127 1.65 10.47 11.81
C LYS A 127 1.96 10.94 13.23
N GLN A 128 2.72 10.17 14.00
CA GLN A 128 3.13 10.58 15.34
C GLN A 128 4.15 11.72 15.26
N PHE A 129 4.91 11.78 14.19
CA PHE A 129 5.88 12.83 13.93
C PHE A 129 5.22 14.20 13.80
N ASP A 130 4.11 14.27 13.06
CA ASP A 130 3.33 15.50 12.91
C ASP A 130 2.85 16.00 14.28
N PHE A 131 2.41 15.08 15.14
CA PHE A 131 1.94 15.42 16.49
C PHE A 131 3.08 15.91 17.41
N LEU A 132 4.26 15.27 17.32
CA LEU A 132 5.43 15.65 18.14
C LEU A 132 5.89 17.09 17.85
N PHE A 133 5.84 17.52 16.60
CA PHE A 133 6.33 18.83 16.15
C PHE A 133 5.23 19.86 15.88
N GLN A 134 4.00 19.59 16.26
CA GLN A 134 2.87 20.48 16.04
C GLN A 134 3.07 21.89 16.66
N LYS A 135 3.85 21.99 17.74
CA LYS A 135 4.13 23.24 18.44
C LYS A 135 5.32 24.03 17.87
N GLU A 136 6.09 23.42 16.96
CA GLU A 136 7.38 23.95 16.51
C GLU A 136 7.27 24.74 15.18
N ASP A 137 6.05 25.10 14.78
CA ASP A 137 5.78 25.89 13.55
C ASP A 137 6.37 25.26 12.27
N ILE A 138 6.43 23.90 12.23
CA ILE A 138 6.80 23.14 11.05
C ILE A 138 5.53 22.87 10.25
N PRO A 139 5.47 23.27 8.97
CA PRO A 139 4.31 22.98 8.15
C PRO A 139 4.35 21.54 7.64
N PHE A 140 3.46 20.70 8.14
CA PHE A 140 3.30 19.32 7.63
C PHE A 140 2.33 19.27 6.45
N ALA A 141 2.65 18.45 5.46
CA ALA A 141 1.75 18.14 4.36
C ALA A 141 0.64 17.20 4.84
N ASN A 142 -0.55 17.35 4.28
CA ASN A 142 -1.60 16.34 4.48
C ASN A 142 -1.25 15.07 3.71
N THR A 143 -0.49 14.18 4.36
CA THR A 143 0.01 12.93 3.77
C THR A 143 -1.12 12.06 3.25
N ALA A 144 -2.27 11.99 3.95
CA ALA A 144 -3.41 11.20 3.51
C ALA A 144 -4.01 11.75 2.21
N ALA A 145 -4.22 13.07 2.11
CA ALA A 145 -4.74 13.68 0.89
C ALA A 145 -3.78 13.51 -0.30
N LEU A 146 -2.49 13.74 -0.08
CA LEU A 146 -1.48 13.59 -1.12
C LEU A 146 -1.38 12.13 -1.61
N THR A 147 -1.34 11.18 -0.70
CA THR A 147 -1.24 9.76 -1.08
C THR A 147 -2.50 9.27 -1.81
N VAL A 148 -3.70 9.76 -1.46
CA VAL A 148 -4.93 9.49 -2.20
C VAL A 148 -4.84 10.03 -3.63
N GLU A 149 -4.37 11.27 -3.80
CA GLU A 149 -4.21 11.87 -5.13
C GLU A 149 -3.21 11.11 -6.00
N LEU A 150 -2.06 10.73 -5.43
CA LEU A 150 -1.07 9.90 -6.13
C LEU A 150 -1.62 8.52 -6.47
N CYS A 151 -2.36 7.92 -5.54
CA CYS A 151 -2.97 6.60 -5.69
C CYS A 151 -3.98 6.57 -6.85
N GLN A 152 -4.76 7.64 -7.05
CA GLN A 152 -5.69 7.76 -8.18
C GLN A 152 -5.00 7.73 -9.55
N GLN A 153 -3.71 8.03 -9.61
CA GLN A 153 -2.91 8.04 -10.83
C GLN A 153 -2.15 6.72 -11.08
N LEU A 154 -2.25 5.74 -10.15
CA LEU A 154 -1.54 4.47 -10.30
C LEU A 154 -2.06 3.68 -11.51
N PRO A 155 -1.17 3.16 -12.37
CA PRO A 155 -1.52 2.21 -13.41
C PRO A 155 -2.14 0.93 -12.81
N LYS A 156 -3.07 0.31 -13.55
CA LYS A 156 -3.75 -0.92 -13.08
C LYS A 156 -2.80 -2.07 -12.80
N GLU A 157 -1.74 -2.18 -13.58
CA GLU A 157 -0.68 -3.17 -13.41
C GLU A 157 0.12 -3.03 -12.11
N ASP A 158 0.17 -1.84 -11.53
CA ASP A 158 0.88 -1.57 -10.28
C ASP A 158 0.00 -1.75 -9.03
N LEU A 159 -1.33 -1.85 -9.20
CA LEU A 159 -2.27 -1.96 -8.08
C LEU A 159 -2.03 -3.20 -7.18
N PRO A 160 -1.77 -4.41 -7.72
CA PRO A 160 -1.49 -5.56 -6.86
C PRO A 160 -0.30 -5.32 -5.92
N SER A 161 0.83 -4.87 -6.46
CA SER A 161 2.04 -4.56 -5.68
C SER A 161 1.78 -3.45 -4.65
N TYR A 162 1.00 -2.44 -5.01
CA TYR A 162 0.62 -1.37 -4.10
C TYR A 162 -0.21 -1.89 -2.91
N LEU A 163 -1.22 -2.73 -3.17
CA LEU A 163 -2.03 -3.34 -2.11
C LEU A 163 -1.21 -4.27 -1.21
N GLU A 164 -0.25 -5.01 -1.76
CA GLU A 164 0.69 -5.83 -0.98
C GLU A 164 1.52 -4.97 0.01
N ILE A 165 1.96 -3.79 -0.41
CA ILE A 165 2.67 -2.84 0.47
C ILE A 165 1.74 -2.34 1.59
N ILE A 166 0.49 -1.99 1.27
CA ILE A 166 -0.50 -1.61 2.28
C ILE A 166 -0.68 -2.72 3.31
N ILE A 167 -0.78 -3.97 2.85
CA ILE A 167 -0.88 -5.14 3.72
C ILE A 167 0.37 -5.29 4.60
N ALA A 168 1.56 -5.11 4.03
CA ALA A 168 2.84 -5.23 4.74
C ALA A 168 3.05 -4.10 5.76
N THR A 169 2.56 -2.89 5.47
CA THR A 169 2.67 -1.71 6.34
C THR A 169 1.47 -1.52 7.27
N GLU A 170 0.65 -2.55 7.46
CA GLU A 170 -0.53 -2.53 8.34
C GLU A 170 -1.50 -1.37 8.06
N ASN A 171 -1.75 -1.09 6.78
CA ASN A 171 -2.64 -0.03 6.30
C ASN A 171 -2.18 1.40 6.68
N SER A 172 -0.89 1.65 6.71
CA SER A 172 -0.33 3.00 6.90
C SER A 172 -0.60 3.92 5.70
N LEU A 173 -0.83 3.35 4.50
CA LEU A 173 -1.18 4.07 3.29
C LEU A 173 -2.68 3.94 2.98
N PRO A 174 -3.31 4.97 2.41
CA PRO A 174 -4.70 4.88 1.95
C PRO A 174 -4.82 4.03 0.68
N TYR A 175 -5.98 3.43 0.49
CA TYR A 175 -6.38 2.76 -0.75
C TYR A 175 -7.82 3.10 -1.09
N LEU A 176 -8.16 2.95 -2.38
CA LEU A 176 -9.52 3.19 -2.86
C LEU A 176 -10.24 1.84 -3.05
N TYR A 177 -11.51 1.79 -2.71
CA TYR A 177 -12.32 0.58 -2.90
C TYR A 177 -12.34 0.13 -4.36
N ASP A 178 -12.40 1.09 -5.30
CA ASP A 178 -12.36 0.79 -6.73
C ASP A 178 -11.07 0.08 -7.15
N GLN A 179 -9.94 0.38 -6.53
CA GLN A 179 -8.66 -0.30 -6.78
C GLN A 179 -8.69 -1.74 -6.29
N VAL A 180 -9.28 -1.99 -5.14
CA VAL A 180 -9.46 -3.35 -4.61
C VAL A 180 -10.37 -4.17 -5.54
N LEU A 181 -11.47 -3.56 -6.00
CA LEU A 181 -12.37 -4.18 -6.97
C LEU A 181 -11.64 -4.45 -8.31
N GLU A 182 -10.80 -3.55 -8.78
CA GLU A 182 -10.01 -3.73 -10.01
C GLU A 182 -9.05 -4.92 -9.89
N VAL A 183 -8.35 -5.07 -8.75
CA VAL A 183 -7.49 -6.23 -8.49
C VAL A 183 -8.30 -7.52 -8.42
N ALA A 184 -9.49 -7.50 -7.81
CA ALA A 184 -10.41 -8.64 -7.80
C ALA A 184 -10.88 -8.97 -9.24
N VAL A 185 -11.22 -7.98 -10.06
CA VAL A 185 -11.64 -8.17 -11.46
C VAL A 185 -10.54 -8.76 -12.32
N SER A 186 -9.27 -8.51 -12.04
CA SER A 186 -8.16 -9.12 -12.77
C SER A 186 -8.19 -10.65 -12.74
N GLN A 187 -8.97 -11.23 -11.81
CA GLN A 187 -9.32 -12.65 -11.68
C GLN A 187 -8.11 -13.59 -11.61
N SER A 188 -6.94 -13.08 -11.28
CA SER A 188 -5.78 -13.91 -10.94
C SER A 188 -5.96 -14.51 -9.55
N GLU A 189 -5.51 -15.74 -9.34
CA GLU A 189 -5.51 -16.38 -8.01
C GLU A 189 -4.82 -15.48 -6.98
N ASN A 190 -3.72 -14.84 -7.38
CA ASN A 190 -2.99 -13.88 -6.54
C ASN A 190 -3.85 -12.64 -6.21
N GLY A 191 -4.63 -12.11 -7.14
CA GLY A 191 -5.51 -10.97 -6.90
C GLY A 191 -6.52 -11.23 -5.79
N TRP A 192 -7.18 -12.39 -5.80
CA TRP A 192 -8.12 -12.79 -4.75
C TRP A 192 -7.43 -12.98 -3.39
N PHE A 193 -6.20 -13.53 -3.39
CA PHE A 193 -5.42 -13.67 -2.17
C PHE A 193 -5.05 -12.30 -1.57
N ILE A 194 -4.60 -11.35 -2.39
CA ILE A 194 -4.31 -9.98 -1.96
C ILE A 194 -5.56 -9.33 -1.35
N VAL A 195 -6.71 -9.42 -2.04
CA VAL A 195 -7.97 -8.88 -1.54
C VAL A 195 -8.34 -9.49 -0.19
N LEU A 196 -8.24 -10.81 -0.05
CA LEU A 196 -8.53 -11.49 1.21
C LEU A 196 -7.61 -11.03 2.36
N GLN A 197 -6.32 -10.90 2.11
CA GLN A 197 -5.36 -10.42 3.11
C GLN A 197 -5.66 -8.97 3.51
N LEU A 198 -5.99 -8.11 2.57
CA LEU A 198 -6.38 -6.74 2.84
C LEU A 198 -7.63 -6.66 3.73
N LEU A 199 -8.67 -7.46 3.39
CA LEU A 199 -9.90 -7.52 4.17
C LEU A 199 -9.65 -7.99 5.62
N LYS A 200 -8.82 -9.03 5.80
CA LYS A 200 -8.48 -9.58 7.13
C LYS A 200 -7.65 -8.63 7.98
N LYS A 201 -6.76 -7.86 7.37
CA LYS A 201 -5.85 -6.94 8.09
C LYS A 201 -6.40 -5.54 8.26
N SER A 202 -7.47 -5.16 7.56
CA SER A 202 -8.05 -3.83 7.70
C SER A 202 -8.64 -3.63 9.09
N ARG A 203 -8.26 -2.51 9.71
CA ARG A 203 -8.80 -2.06 11.01
C ARG A 203 -10.06 -1.19 10.84
N THR A 204 -10.32 -0.71 9.63
CA THR A 204 -11.48 0.13 9.31
C THR A 204 -12.66 -0.72 8.86
N PRO A 205 -13.88 -0.44 9.34
CA PRO A 205 -15.08 -1.10 8.82
C PRO A 205 -15.25 -0.83 7.33
N PHE A 206 -15.64 -1.84 6.59
CA PHE A 206 -15.96 -1.71 5.18
C PHE A 206 -17.42 -1.27 4.99
N HIS A 207 -17.69 -0.47 3.96
CA HIS A 207 -19.05 -0.14 3.55
C HIS A 207 -19.77 -1.38 2.99
N SER A 208 -21.05 -1.54 3.34
CA SER A 208 -21.85 -2.69 2.90
C SER A 208 -21.91 -2.82 1.38
N GLU A 209 -22.00 -1.69 0.66
CA GLU A 209 -22.00 -1.66 -0.80
C GLU A 209 -20.70 -2.26 -1.39
N PHE A 210 -19.55 -1.92 -0.82
CA PHE A 210 -18.27 -2.48 -1.25
C PHE A 210 -18.21 -4.00 -1.05
N LEU A 211 -18.66 -4.50 0.11
CA LEU A 211 -18.71 -5.94 0.40
C LEU A 211 -19.68 -6.68 -0.54
N ILE A 212 -20.83 -6.07 -0.85
CA ILE A 212 -21.79 -6.61 -1.82
C ILE A 212 -21.16 -6.70 -3.21
N ASN A 213 -20.46 -5.66 -3.65
CA ASN A 213 -19.76 -5.66 -4.95
C ASN A 213 -18.69 -6.75 -5.03
N LEU A 214 -17.94 -7.00 -3.95
CA LEU A 214 -17.00 -8.12 -3.90
C LEU A 214 -17.71 -9.46 -4.03
N ILE A 215 -18.83 -9.70 -3.33
CA ILE A 215 -19.62 -10.92 -3.47
C ILE A 215 -20.07 -11.13 -4.92
N LEU A 216 -20.58 -10.07 -5.57
CA LEU A 216 -20.99 -10.14 -6.98
C LEU A 216 -19.83 -10.52 -7.90
N LEU A 217 -18.65 -9.93 -7.69
CA LEU A 217 -17.45 -10.28 -8.46
C LEU A 217 -17.01 -11.72 -8.24
N VAL A 218 -17.09 -12.25 -7.00
CA VAL A 218 -16.82 -13.68 -6.73
C VAL A 218 -17.78 -14.56 -7.52
N VAL A 219 -19.07 -14.26 -7.49
CA VAL A 219 -20.08 -15.05 -8.24
C VAL A 219 -19.79 -15.06 -9.74
N VAL A 220 -19.43 -13.90 -10.30
CA VAL A 220 -19.05 -13.78 -11.72
C VAL A 220 -17.76 -14.56 -12.01
N HIS A 221 -16.74 -14.46 -11.14
CA HIS A 221 -15.49 -15.20 -11.27
C HIS A 221 -15.75 -16.72 -11.31
N LEU A 222 -16.45 -17.25 -10.31
CA LEU A 222 -16.75 -18.68 -10.21
C LEU A 222 -17.63 -19.17 -11.36
N SER A 223 -18.42 -18.30 -11.98
CA SER A 223 -19.19 -18.67 -13.19
C SER A 223 -18.33 -18.97 -14.40
N LYS A 224 -17.13 -18.41 -14.46
CA LYS A 224 -16.17 -18.57 -15.56
C LYS A 224 -15.14 -19.68 -15.27
N ALA A 225 -14.96 -20.05 -14.00
CA ALA A 225 -14.00 -21.06 -13.59
C ALA A 225 -14.43 -22.44 -14.10
N ALA A 226 -13.51 -23.12 -14.79
CA ALA A 226 -13.70 -24.49 -15.29
C ALA A 226 -13.31 -25.57 -14.27
N LYS A 227 -12.72 -25.17 -13.13
CA LYS A 227 -12.18 -26.06 -12.09
C LYS A 227 -13.15 -26.24 -10.91
N SER A 228 -12.90 -27.28 -10.10
CA SER A 228 -13.66 -27.52 -8.87
C SER A 228 -13.54 -26.32 -7.93
N VAL A 229 -14.68 -25.84 -7.48
CA VAL A 229 -14.88 -24.59 -6.73
C VAL A 229 -14.30 -24.66 -5.30
N SER A 230 -13.80 -25.83 -4.82
CA SER A 230 -13.47 -26.03 -3.39
C SER A 230 -12.25 -25.27 -2.88
N ASP A 231 -11.28 -24.95 -3.73
CA ASP A 231 -9.97 -24.42 -3.31
C ASP A 231 -9.66 -23.04 -3.90
N ASP A 232 -10.69 -22.34 -4.39
CA ASP A 232 -10.52 -21.01 -4.97
C ASP A 232 -10.50 -19.92 -3.88
N PRO A 233 -9.45 -19.07 -3.78
CA PRO A 233 -9.33 -18.01 -2.76
C PRO A 233 -10.51 -17.03 -2.75
N SER A 234 -11.24 -16.91 -3.86
CA SER A 234 -12.43 -16.06 -3.94
C SER A 234 -13.56 -16.53 -3.03
N ILE A 235 -13.62 -17.83 -2.69
CA ILE A 235 -14.60 -18.37 -1.73
C ILE A 235 -14.35 -17.85 -0.32
N ASP A 236 -13.10 -17.73 0.07
CA ASP A 236 -12.75 -17.14 1.36
C ASP A 236 -13.12 -15.66 1.41
N VAL A 237 -12.95 -14.94 0.29
CA VAL A 237 -13.42 -13.54 0.17
C VAL A 237 -14.94 -13.48 0.30
N PHE A 238 -15.68 -14.37 -0.37
CA PHE A 238 -17.13 -14.47 -0.21
C PHE A 238 -17.52 -14.70 1.25
N SER A 239 -16.92 -15.70 1.89
CA SER A 239 -17.21 -16.08 3.27
C SER A 239 -16.97 -14.92 4.23
N PHE A 240 -15.85 -14.22 4.09
CA PHE A 240 -15.52 -13.03 4.88
C PHE A 240 -16.57 -11.93 4.69
N CYS A 241 -16.92 -11.60 3.46
CA CYS A 241 -17.90 -10.55 3.14
C CYS A 241 -19.30 -10.92 3.68
N ALA A 242 -19.74 -12.16 3.50
CA ALA A 242 -21.01 -12.65 3.97
C ALA A 242 -21.09 -12.64 5.51
N GLU A 243 -20.02 -13.04 6.21
CA GLU A 243 -19.91 -12.96 7.67
C GLU A 243 -20.07 -11.53 8.18
N LYS A 244 -19.33 -10.58 7.58
CA LYS A 244 -19.40 -9.17 7.97
C LYS A 244 -20.76 -8.55 7.73
N LEU A 245 -21.39 -8.86 6.60
CA LEU A 245 -22.74 -8.36 6.28
C LEU A 245 -23.82 -9.04 7.13
N SER A 246 -23.67 -10.32 7.49
CA SER A 246 -24.65 -11.04 8.31
C SER A 246 -24.73 -10.55 9.76
N GLN A 247 -23.75 -9.77 10.21
CA GLN A 247 -23.81 -9.05 11.50
C GLN A 247 -24.86 -7.92 11.47
N GLN A 248 -25.28 -7.48 10.28
CA GLN A 248 -26.22 -6.36 10.09
C GLN A 248 -27.53 -6.80 9.42
N ILE A 249 -27.47 -7.83 8.57
CA ILE A 249 -28.58 -8.27 7.71
C ILE A 249 -28.67 -9.81 7.82
N ALA A 250 -29.87 -10.36 7.96
CA ALA A 250 -30.04 -11.81 7.95
C ALA A 250 -29.50 -12.43 6.65
N ALA A 251 -28.84 -13.59 6.76
CA ALA A 251 -28.20 -14.22 5.60
C ALA A 251 -29.16 -14.52 4.43
N THR A 252 -30.44 -14.82 4.73
CA THR A 252 -31.52 -15.01 3.75
C THR A 252 -31.84 -13.73 2.99
N ASP A 253 -31.87 -12.59 3.70
CA ASP A 253 -32.15 -11.28 3.11
C ASP A 253 -30.97 -10.81 2.27
N LEU A 254 -29.73 -11.03 2.77
CA LEU A 254 -28.51 -10.76 2.03
C LEU A 254 -28.49 -11.55 0.72
N LYS A 255 -28.79 -12.85 0.74
CA LYS A 255 -28.92 -13.69 -0.44
C LYS A 255 -29.92 -13.08 -1.43
N SER A 256 -31.09 -12.67 -0.97
CA SER A 256 -32.14 -12.06 -1.80
C SER A 256 -31.68 -10.75 -2.42
N ILE A 257 -30.92 -9.93 -1.71
CA ILE A 257 -30.33 -8.68 -2.23
C ILE A 257 -29.35 -8.98 -3.37
N ILE A 258 -28.45 -9.96 -3.19
CA ILE A 258 -27.47 -10.36 -4.21
C ILE A 258 -28.19 -10.93 -5.45
N GLU A 259 -29.15 -11.84 -5.26
CA GLU A 259 -29.88 -12.47 -6.37
C GLU A 259 -30.68 -11.46 -7.23
N ARG A 260 -31.20 -10.39 -6.62
CA ARG A 260 -31.90 -9.32 -7.35
C ARG A 260 -30.97 -8.54 -8.28
N GLN A 261 -29.68 -8.49 -7.99
CA GLN A 261 -28.67 -7.80 -8.83
C GLN A 261 -28.13 -8.69 -9.95
N LEU A 262 -28.52 -9.96 -9.99
CA LEU A 262 -28.08 -10.94 -10.98
C LEU A 262 -29.20 -11.26 -11.95
N ASP A 263 -29.01 -10.96 -13.23
CA ASP A 263 -30.00 -11.27 -14.28
C ASP A 263 -29.91 -12.71 -14.77
N ASP A 264 -28.75 -13.37 -14.62
CA ASP A 264 -28.47 -14.72 -15.11
C ASP A 264 -28.86 -15.80 -14.10
N LYS A 265 -29.67 -16.77 -14.54
CA LYS A 265 -30.06 -17.96 -13.74
C LYS A 265 -28.86 -18.80 -13.27
N ARG A 266 -27.78 -18.85 -14.06
CA ARG A 266 -26.56 -19.58 -13.71
C ARG A 266 -25.87 -18.92 -12.51
N LEU A 267 -25.77 -17.58 -12.53
CA LEU A 267 -25.19 -16.80 -11.44
C LEU A 267 -26.01 -16.97 -10.16
N ARG A 268 -27.35 -16.93 -10.23
CA ARG A 268 -28.23 -17.20 -9.09
C ARG A 268 -28.02 -18.58 -8.48
N LYS A 269 -27.83 -19.62 -9.33
CA LYS A 269 -27.55 -20.99 -8.86
C LYS A 269 -26.21 -21.08 -8.12
N ILE A 270 -25.19 -20.36 -8.57
CA ILE A 270 -23.89 -20.27 -7.89
C ILE A 270 -24.04 -19.57 -6.54
N THR A 271 -24.77 -18.44 -6.51
CA THR A 271 -25.10 -17.70 -5.28
C THR A 271 -25.80 -18.59 -4.27
N ASP A 272 -26.82 -19.34 -4.71
CA ASP A 272 -27.55 -20.29 -3.87
C ASP A 272 -26.62 -21.34 -3.26
N GLY A 273 -25.73 -21.92 -4.07
CA GLY A 273 -24.73 -22.90 -3.62
C GLY A 273 -23.75 -22.32 -2.58
N LEU A 274 -23.27 -21.08 -2.78
CA LEU A 274 -22.37 -20.41 -1.86
C LEU A 274 -23.05 -20.09 -0.52
N PHE A 275 -24.26 -19.52 -0.55
CA PHE A 275 -25.01 -19.23 0.68
C PHE A 275 -25.44 -20.48 1.43
N THR A 276 -25.79 -21.56 0.71
CA THR A 276 -26.10 -22.86 1.34
C THR A 276 -24.89 -23.41 2.09
N LYS A 277 -23.69 -23.33 1.50
CA LYS A 277 -22.45 -23.75 2.18
C LYS A 277 -22.15 -22.84 3.37
N PHE A 278 -22.30 -21.54 3.22
CA PHE A 278 -22.05 -20.55 4.29
C PHE A 278 -22.98 -20.78 5.48
N ILE A 279 -24.27 -20.97 5.26
CA ILE A 279 -25.27 -21.19 6.33
C ILE A 279 -25.08 -22.53 7.03
N ASN A 280 -24.70 -23.58 6.28
CA ASN A 280 -24.53 -24.95 6.83
C ASN A 280 -23.13 -25.22 7.38
N GLY A 281 -22.15 -24.38 7.10
CA GLY A 281 -20.75 -24.53 7.53
C GLY A 281 -20.37 -23.68 8.74
N GLY A 282 -21.25 -22.80 9.23
CA GLY A 282 -21.15 -22.08 10.48
C GLY A 282 -21.94 -22.81 11.55
#